data_6e1876ed3047ed76f555aa183c2577c4
#
_entry.id   6e1876ed3047ed76f555aa183c2577c4
#
_cell.length_a   1.000
_cell.length_b   1.000
_cell.length_c   1.000
_cell.angle_alpha   90.00
_cell.angle_beta   90.00
_cell.angle_gamma   90.00
#
_symmetry.space_group_name_H-M   'P 1'
#
loop_
_entity.id
_entity.type
_entity.pdbx_description
1 polymer ?
#
loop_
_entity_poly.entity_id
_entity_poly.type
_entity_poly.pdbx_seq_one_letter_code
_entity_poly.pdbx_strand_id
1 'polypeptide(L)' 'MTGEELKKIRTELRLSVTDVSRRTGICRASIYNVEKGAGPERYYLFLELFYDRYRYKEMTRLRKEFGDR' A
#
# COMPACT_ATOMS: atom_id res chain seq x y z
N MET A 1 6.71 -0.46 -10.87
CA MET A 1 6.65 -1.51 -9.85
C MET A 1 5.66 -2.59 -10.29
N THR A 2 6.00 -3.85 -10.12
CA THR A 2 5.13 -4.95 -10.54
C THR A 2 4.05 -5.23 -9.51
N GLY A 3 3.03 -6.01 -9.92
CA GLY A 3 1.98 -6.40 -9.00
C GLY A 3 2.49 -7.25 -7.85
N GLU A 4 3.47 -8.10 -8.09
CA GLU A 4 4.07 -8.91 -7.04
C GLU A 4 4.81 -8.06 -6.01
N GLU A 5 5.49 -7.03 -6.48
CA GLU A 5 6.18 -6.11 -5.59
C GLU A 5 5.20 -5.33 -4.72
N LEU A 6 4.09 -4.89 -5.31
CA LEU A 6 3.04 -4.19 -4.57
C LEU A 6 2.42 -5.10 -3.50
N LYS A 7 2.17 -6.35 -3.85
CA LYS A 7 1.66 -7.32 -2.88
C LYS A 7 2.63 -7.53 -1.74
N LYS A 8 3.92 -7.63 -2.05
CA LYS A 8 4.95 -7.81 -1.06
C LYS A 8 4.98 -6.63 -0.08
N ILE A 9 4.95 -5.41 -0.62
CA ILE A 9 4.97 -4.21 0.21
C ILE A 9 3.73 -4.17 1.10
N ARG A 10 2.56 -4.46 0.53
CA ARG A 10 1.32 -4.48 1.31
C ARG A 10 1.43 -5.46 2.48
N THR A 11 1.96 -6.64 2.21
CA THR A 11 2.12 -7.67 3.23
C THR A 11 3.11 -7.24 4.30
N GLU A 12 4.20 -6.61 3.89
CA GLU A 12 5.20 -6.10 4.84
C GLU A 12 4.62 -5.02 5.74
N LEU A 13 3.72 -4.20 5.20
CA LEU A 13 3.05 -3.17 5.97
C LEU A 13 1.89 -3.71 6.81
N ARG A 14 1.63 -5.02 6.71
CA ARG A 14 0.58 -5.70 7.46
C ARG A 14 -0.81 -5.16 7.13
N LEU A 15 -1.00 -4.79 5.87
CA LEU A 15 -2.29 -4.31 5.39
C LEU A 15 -3.00 -5.42 4.64
N SER A 16 -4.28 -5.61 4.94
CA SER A 16 -5.11 -6.53 4.16
C SER A 16 -5.62 -5.79 2.92
N VAL A 17 -6.10 -6.56 1.94
CA VAL A 17 -6.72 -5.94 0.76
C VAL A 17 -7.91 -5.08 1.17
N THR A 18 -8.67 -5.52 2.16
CA THR A 18 -9.79 -4.76 2.68
C THR A 18 -9.32 -3.41 3.27
N ASP A 19 -8.22 -3.42 4.00
CA ASP A 19 -7.66 -2.19 4.56
C ASP A 19 -7.27 -1.22 3.45
N VAL A 20 -6.58 -1.72 2.43
CA VAL A 20 -6.15 -0.89 1.31
C VAL A 20 -7.35 -0.36 0.55
N SER A 21 -8.35 -1.20 0.31
CA SER A 21 -9.57 -0.79 -0.37
C SER A 21 -10.26 0.34 0.38
N ARG A 22 -10.37 0.21 1.69
CA ARG A 22 -11.03 1.21 2.53
C ARG A 22 -10.29 2.54 2.50
N ARG A 23 -8.97 2.49 2.50
CA ARG A 23 -8.16 3.71 2.57
C ARG A 23 -8.01 4.40 1.22
N THR A 24 -8.04 3.64 0.13
CA THR A 24 -7.80 4.20 -1.22
C THR A 24 -9.06 4.43 -2.02
N GLY A 25 -10.15 3.78 -1.66
CA GLY A 25 -11.37 3.82 -2.45
C GLY A 25 -11.36 2.90 -3.66
N ILE A 26 -10.29 2.15 -3.87
CA ILE A 26 -10.21 1.18 -4.97
C ILE A 26 -10.88 -0.12 -4.49
N CYS A 27 -11.77 -0.68 -5.31
CA CYS A 27 -12.46 -1.89 -4.91
C CYS A 27 -11.48 -3.07 -4.78
N ARG A 28 -11.83 -4.03 -3.94
CA ARG A 28 -10.94 -5.16 -3.66
C ARG A 28 -10.59 -5.96 -4.91
N ALA A 29 -11.56 -6.14 -5.80
CA ALA A 29 -11.32 -6.88 -7.03
C ALA A 29 -10.23 -6.21 -7.87
N SER A 30 -10.23 -4.88 -7.94
CA SER A 30 -9.21 -4.15 -8.68
C SER A 30 -7.84 -4.30 -8.04
N ILE A 31 -7.78 -4.30 -6.71
CA ILE A 31 -6.50 -4.49 -6.02
C ILE A 31 -5.96 -5.89 -6.30
N TYR A 32 -6.80 -6.91 -6.24
CA TYR A 32 -6.37 -8.27 -6.58
C TYR A 32 -5.88 -8.36 -8.02
N ASN A 33 -6.57 -7.71 -8.95
CA ASN A 33 -6.15 -7.71 -10.35
C ASN A 33 -4.79 -7.07 -10.53
N VAL A 34 -4.54 -5.95 -9.85
CA VAL A 34 -3.24 -5.29 -9.90
C VAL A 34 -2.16 -6.22 -9.38
N GLU A 35 -2.41 -6.90 -8.28
CA GLU A 35 -1.42 -7.81 -7.69
C GLU A 35 -1.14 -9.01 -8.58
N LYS A 36 -2.09 -9.38 -9.42
CA LYS A 36 -1.90 -10.44 -10.40
C LYS A 36 -1.22 -9.95 -11.68
N GLY A 37 -1.04 -8.65 -11.82
CA GLY A 37 -0.44 -8.07 -13.00
C GLY A 37 -1.44 -7.75 -14.10
N ALA A 38 -2.73 -7.70 -13.79
CA ALA A 38 -3.79 -7.52 -14.78
C ALA A 38 -4.59 -6.22 -14.63
N GLY A 39 -4.24 -5.39 -13.68
CA GLY A 39 -4.98 -4.16 -13.44
C GLY A 39 -4.53 -3.00 -14.31
N PRO A 40 -5.27 -1.90 -14.30
CA PRO A 40 -4.89 -0.69 -15.03
C PRO A 40 -3.58 -0.11 -14.52
N GLU A 41 -2.78 0.41 -15.44
CA GLU A 41 -1.47 0.95 -15.12
C GLU A 41 -1.53 2.05 -14.08
N ARG A 42 -2.56 2.89 -14.14
CA ARG A 42 -2.71 4.00 -13.18
C ARG A 42 -2.83 3.52 -11.75
N TYR A 43 -3.37 2.31 -11.54
CA TYR A 43 -3.51 1.78 -10.19
C TYR A 43 -2.18 1.32 -9.62
N TYR A 44 -1.27 0.86 -10.47
CA TYR A 44 0.07 0.51 -10.00
C TYR A 44 0.76 1.73 -9.41
N LEU A 45 0.74 2.83 -10.13
CA LEU A 45 1.35 4.07 -9.65
C LEU A 45 0.65 4.59 -8.40
N PHE A 46 -0.68 4.56 -8.41
CA PHE A 46 -1.45 5.03 -7.26
C PHE A 46 -1.10 4.25 -6.00
N LEU A 47 -1.09 2.92 -6.10
CA LEU A 47 -0.78 2.08 -4.94
C LEU A 47 0.67 2.26 -4.49
N GLU A 48 1.59 2.41 -5.43
CA GLU A 48 2.98 2.67 -5.10
C GLU A 48 3.11 3.94 -4.26
N LEU A 49 2.47 5.01 -4.68
CA LEU A 49 2.49 6.27 -3.93
C LEU A 49 1.78 6.14 -2.59
N PHE A 50 0.67 5.41 -2.56
CA PHE A 50 -0.06 5.19 -1.33
C PHE A 50 0.80 4.46 -0.30
N TYR A 51 1.48 3.39 -0.71
CA TYR A 51 2.32 2.62 0.20
C TYR A 51 3.52 3.43 0.68
N ASP A 52 4.11 4.24 -0.19
CA ASP A 52 5.20 5.12 0.22
C ASP A 52 4.75 6.10 1.29
N ARG A 53 3.59 6.71 1.11
CA ARG A 53 3.05 7.65 2.07
C ARG A 53 2.68 6.97 3.38
N TYR A 54 2.10 5.79 3.28
CA TYR A 54 1.73 5.03 4.46
C TYR A 54 2.96 4.68 5.29
N ARG A 55 4.00 4.22 4.62
CA ARG A 55 5.25 3.87 5.29
C ARG A 55 5.85 5.09 5.97
N TYR A 56 5.84 6.22 5.30
CA TYR A 56 6.36 7.45 5.87
C TYR A 56 5.61 7.85 7.13
N LYS A 57 4.29 7.78 7.11
CA LYS A 57 3.47 8.12 8.25
C LYS A 57 3.74 7.20 9.44
N GLU A 58 3.90 5.91 9.18
CA GLU A 58 4.21 4.95 10.23
C GLU A 58 5.56 5.25 10.87
N MET A 59 6.56 5.53 10.06
CA MET A 59 7.88 5.86 10.59
C MET A 59 7.86 7.14 11.40
N THR A 60 7.13 8.14 10.95
CA THR A 60 7.00 9.40 11.66
C THR A 60 6.33 9.19 13.01
N ARG A 61 5.27 8.38 13.03
CA ARG A 61 4.57 8.08 14.27
C ARG A 61 5.48 7.37 15.26
N LEU A 62 6.22 6.38 14.81
CA LEU A 62 7.15 5.63 15.66
C LEU A 62 8.23 6.53 16.21
N ARG A 63 8.74 7.44 15.39
CA ARG A 63 9.76 8.37 15.82
C ARG A 63 9.25 9.26 16.98
N LYS A 64 8.02 9.73 16.86
CA LYS A 64 7.42 10.56 17.90
C LYS A 64 7.23 9.77 19.20
N GLU A 65 6.86 8.51 19.08
CA GLU A 65 6.61 7.68 20.26
C GLU A 65 7.88 7.26 20.99
N PHE A 66 8.94 6.95 20.24
CA PHE A 66 10.09 6.28 20.82
C PHE A 66 11.40 7.00 20.72
N GLY A 67 11.60 7.81 19.74
CA GLY A 67 12.95 8.19 19.45
C GLY A 67 13.26 9.65 19.48
N ASP A 68 12.29 10.43 19.51
CA ASP A 68 12.49 11.83 19.30
C ASP A 68 12.67 12.57 20.61
N ARG A 69 13.84 12.48 21.10
CA ARG A 69 14.16 13.13 22.37
C ARG A 69 15.28 14.06 22.28
#